data_5f9c79139c017ee0b082480666531434
#
_entry.id   5f9c79139c017ee0b082480666531434
#
_cell.length_a   1.000
_cell.length_b   1.000
_cell.length_c   1.000
_cell.angle_alpha   90.00
_cell.angle_beta   90.00
_cell.angle_gamma   90.00
#
_symmetry.space_group_name_H-M   'P 1'
#
loop_
_entity.id
_entity.type
_entity.pdbx_description
1 polymer ?
#
loop_
_entity_poly.entity_id
_entity_poly.type
_entity_poly.pdbx_seq_one_letter_code
_entity_poly.pdbx_strand_id
1 'polypeptide(L)'
;MNEITWSSYLLDSAVSYGGWRTRNADGGFGSGYNVTVQNALARSLNTIPARIVINMIGINESYNYLVNKYHITTAVEASDKSAAPLSIGSMTYGTTSLEMTAAYAAFGNGGYYYKPYSFYYIEDANGKVLIDNRENKGEQILSTGTAEVMRHLLMTVTTSSYGTGSSYKTSGFDTFAKTGTTDDNNDKWFVGGTPYYVAAVWYGYDIPEYISTWGNPAGAVHKTVFDAIHEDLPDKDFEDLDGAVQKEYCTDTGKLASSSCYSTAYGWYKKDNVPEYCTGHYYSSSSDDDDEEEEEKKPTQSSPPSTSAAAAGNNGGEE
;
A
#
# COMPACT_ATOMS: atom_id res chain seq x y z
N MET A 1 -17.64 -1.70 10.76
CA MET A 1 -16.28 -2.14 10.43
C MET A 1 -15.36 -1.01 10.84
N ASN A 2 -14.31 -1.29 11.62
CA ASN A 2 -13.30 -0.25 11.85
C ASN A 2 -12.59 0.00 10.53
N GLU A 3 -12.68 1.22 10.02
CA GLU A 3 -11.96 1.61 8.82
C GLU A 3 -10.45 1.54 9.09
N ILE A 4 -9.67 1.05 8.13
CA ILE A 4 -8.22 1.08 8.22
C ILE A 4 -7.72 2.52 8.05
N THR A 5 -6.62 2.83 8.73
CA THR A 5 -5.99 4.14 8.71
C THR A 5 -4.54 4.03 8.24
N TRP A 6 -3.88 5.14 8.05
CA TRP A 6 -2.46 5.26 7.72
C TRP A 6 -1.55 4.36 8.58
N SER A 7 -1.76 4.39 9.88
CA SER A 7 -0.94 3.71 10.89
C SER A 7 -1.51 2.38 11.36
N SER A 8 -2.62 1.91 10.76
CA SER A 8 -3.17 0.58 11.08
C SER A 8 -2.15 -0.52 10.81
N TYR A 9 -1.94 -1.38 11.78
CA TYR A 9 -1.05 -2.54 11.66
C TYR A 9 -1.80 -3.74 11.11
N LEU A 10 -1.25 -4.33 10.05
CA LEU A 10 -1.74 -5.57 9.45
C LEU A 10 -0.60 -6.58 9.37
N LEU A 11 -0.91 -7.84 9.60
CA LEU A 11 0.08 -8.92 9.55
C LEU A 11 0.53 -9.18 8.11
N ASP A 12 1.81 -8.98 7.84
CA ASP A 12 2.45 -9.33 6.57
C ASP A 12 2.69 -10.85 6.53
N SER A 13 1.64 -11.57 6.16
CA SER A 13 1.68 -13.00 5.92
C SER A 13 0.69 -13.38 4.84
N ALA A 14 0.97 -14.45 4.11
CA ALA A 14 0.11 -14.92 3.04
C ALA A 14 -1.32 -15.17 3.54
N VAL A 15 -2.27 -14.80 2.70
CA VAL A 15 -3.68 -15.19 2.82
C VAL A 15 -4.04 -16.12 1.65
N SER A 16 -5.05 -16.96 1.85
CA SER A 16 -5.52 -17.91 0.83
C SER A 16 -7.00 -17.71 0.57
N TYR A 17 -7.40 -17.83 -0.71
CA TYR A 17 -8.79 -17.76 -1.13
C TYR A 17 -9.00 -18.57 -2.42
N GLY A 18 -9.98 -19.46 -2.45
CA GLY A 18 -10.31 -20.26 -3.65
C GLY A 18 -9.14 -21.04 -4.24
N GLY A 19 -8.22 -21.56 -3.41
CA GLY A 19 -7.02 -22.28 -3.85
C GLY A 19 -5.84 -21.39 -4.22
N TRP A 20 -6.02 -20.08 -4.37
CA TRP A 20 -4.94 -19.11 -4.54
C TRP A 20 -4.32 -18.74 -3.20
N ARG A 21 -3.00 -18.52 -3.19
CA ARG A 21 -2.25 -18.06 -2.02
C ARG A 21 -1.32 -16.92 -2.40
N THR A 22 -1.42 -15.82 -1.66
CA THR A 22 -0.63 -14.61 -1.92
C THR A 22 0.86 -14.83 -1.72
N ARG A 23 1.67 -14.20 -2.58
CA ARG A 23 3.13 -14.04 -2.41
C ARG A 23 3.50 -12.57 -2.60
N ASN A 24 4.54 -12.12 -1.91
CA ASN A 24 5.18 -10.84 -2.20
C ASN A 24 6.08 -10.95 -3.45
N ALA A 25 6.53 -9.82 -3.99
CA ALA A 25 7.33 -9.78 -5.21
C ALA A 25 8.67 -10.53 -5.12
N ASP A 26 9.18 -10.76 -3.91
CA ASP A 26 10.35 -11.60 -3.64
C ASP A 26 10.05 -13.12 -3.67
N GLY A 27 8.80 -13.49 -3.96
CA GLY A 27 8.33 -14.87 -3.94
C GLY A 27 7.99 -15.39 -2.54
N GLY A 28 8.25 -14.60 -1.48
CA GLY A 28 8.01 -14.96 -0.09
C GLY A 28 6.54 -14.85 0.32
N PHE A 29 6.20 -15.49 1.43
CA PHE A 29 4.86 -15.49 2.01
C PHE A 29 4.63 -14.36 3.06
N GLY A 30 5.48 -13.34 3.05
CA GLY A 30 5.49 -12.24 3.98
C GLY A 30 6.51 -12.41 5.12
N SER A 31 6.74 -11.34 5.86
CA SER A 31 7.74 -11.28 6.94
C SER A 31 7.30 -11.99 8.23
N GLY A 32 6.00 -12.25 8.39
CA GLY A 32 5.40 -12.75 9.64
C GLY A 32 5.21 -11.67 10.71
N TYR A 33 5.53 -10.42 10.43
CA TYR A 33 5.38 -9.29 11.35
C TYR A 33 4.25 -8.36 10.93
N ASN A 34 3.77 -7.56 11.86
CA ASN A 34 2.82 -6.50 11.56
C ASN A 34 3.55 -5.32 10.90
N VAL A 35 2.93 -4.78 9.84
CA VAL A 35 3.39 -3.59 9.12
C VAL A 35 2.27 -2.56 9.06
N THR A 36 2.59 -1.27 9.01
CA THR A 36 1.57 -0.25 8.79
C THR A 36 1.07 -0.28 7.35
N VAL A 37 -0.16 0.18 7.14
CA VAL A 37 -0.73 0.34 5.79
C VAL A 37 0.18 1.20 4.92
N GLN A 38 0.72 2.29 5.47
CA GLN A 38 1.68 3.17 4.77
C GLN A 38 2.92 2.40 4.31
N ASN A 39 3.56 1.65 5.21
CA ASN A 39 4.77 0.89 4.89
C ASN A 39 4.48 -0.18 3.81
N ALA A 40 3.36 -0.88 3.95
CA ALA A 40 2.95 -1.91 3.01
C ALA A 40 2.73 -1.35 1.59
N LEU A 41 2.06 -0.19 1.48
CA LEU A 41 1.82 0.44 0.18
C LEU A 41 3.12 0.94 -0.45
N ALA A 42 3.98 1.61 0.30
CA ALA A 42 5.25 2.14 -0.20
C ALA A 42 6.20 1.03 -0.70
N ARG A 43 6.22 -0.10 -0.01
CA ARG A 43 6.99 -1.31 -0.38
C ARG A 43 6.28 -2.22 -1.38
N SER A 44 5.03 -1.93 -1.70
CA SER A 44 4.22 -2.76 -2.61
C SER A 44 4.08 -4.22 -2.15
N LEU A 45 3.79 -4.43 -0.84
CA LEU A 45 3.58 -5.77 -0.30
C LEU A 45 2.22 -6.32 -0.74
N ASN A 46 2.21 -7.47 -1.41
CA ASN A 46 0.98 -8.08 -1.94
C ASN A 46 0.08 -8.70 -0.87
N THR A 47 0.66 -9.15 0.24
CA THR A 47 -0.06 -9.80 1.34
C THR A 47 -1.09 -8.88 1.99
N ILE A 48 -0.81 -7.58 2.05
CA ILE A 48 -1.67 -6.60 2.72
C ILE A 48 -2.92 -6.27 1.90
N PRO A 49 -2.86 -5.86 0.60
CA PRO A 49 -4.07 -5.65 -0.18
C PRO A 49 -4.90 -6.93 -0.34
N ALA A 50 -4.26 -8.11 -0.44
CA ALA A 50 -5.00 -9.36 -0.45
C ALA A 50 -5.78 -9.60 0.85
N ARG A 51 -5.19 -9.33 2.00
CA ARG A 51 -5.86 -9.39 3.31
C ARG A 51 -7.02 -8.40 3.40
N ILE A 52 -6.84 -7.17 2.92
CA ILE A 52 -7.88 -6.14 2.90
C ILE A 52 -9.05 -6.56 2.01
N VAL A 53 -8.77 -6.98 0.78
CA VAL A 53 -9.81 -7.40 -0.17
C VAL A 53 -10.58 -8.63 0.32
N ILE A 54 -9.87 -9.67 0.79
CA ILE A 54 -10.51 -10.92 1.19
C ILE A 54 -11.26 -10.79 2.51
N ASN A 55 -10.66 -10.15 3.52
CA ASN A 55 -11.16 -10.21 4.90
C ASN A 55 -11.93 -8.96 5.34
N MET A 56 -11.81 -7.83 4.62
CA MET A 56 -12.37 -6.55 5.07
C MET A 56 -13.38 -5.98 4.09
N ILE A 57 -13.07 -5.89 2.80
CA ILE A 57 -13.95 -5.32 1.77
C ILE A 57 -14.87 -6.38 1.19
N GLY A 58 -14.32 -7.53 0.84
CA GLY A 58 -14.98 -8.61 0.10
C GLY A 58 -14.85 -8.46 -1.42
N ILE A 59 -14.85 -9.63 -2.09
CA ILE A 59 -14.63 -9.74 -3.55
C ILE A 59 -15.70 -8.99 -4.35
N ASN A 60 -16.97 -9.13 -3.98
CA ASN A 60 -18.09 -8.51 -4.70
C ASN A 60 -18.00 -6.98 -4.67
N GLU A 61 -17.75 -6.40 -3.50
CA GLU A 61 -17.68 -4.95 -3.34
C GLU A 61 -16.44 -4.40 -4.05
N SER A 62 -15.29 -5.06 -3.93
CA SER A 62 -14.08 -4.67 -4.62
C SER A 62 -14.25 -4.68 -6.14
N TYR A 63 -14.91 -5.72 -6.70
CA TYR A 63 -15.21 -5.79 -8.13
C TYR A 63 -16.20 -4.69 -8.56
N ASN A 64 -17.25 -4.45 -7.78
CA ASN A 64 -18.21 -3.39 -8.06
C ASN A 64 -17.56 -2.00 -8.10
N TYR A 65 -16.62 -1.73 -7.19
CA TYR A 65 -15.85 -0.48 -7.22
C TYR A 65 -14.98 -0.37 -8.48
N LEU A 66 -14.26 -1.44 -8.82
CA LEU A 66 -13.41 -1.48 -10.00
C LEU A 66 -14.19 -1.15 -11.29
N VAL A 67 -15.36 -1.77 -11.48
CA VAL A 67 -16.13 -1.64 -12.72
C VAL A 67 -17.04 -0.41 -12.71
N ASN A 68 -17.76 -0.16 -11.61
CA ASN A 68 -18.83 0.83 -11.58
C ASN A 68 -18.37 2.21 -11.07
N LYS A 69 -17.23 2.29 -10.37
CA LYS A 69 -16.69 3.56 -9.87
C LYS A 69 -15.44 4.00 -10.61
N TYR A 70 -14.49 3.10 -10.80
CA TYR A 70 -13.28 3.39 -11.58
C TYR A 70 -13.44 3.16 -13.07
N HIS A 71 -14.57 2.58 -13.50
CA HIS A 71 -14.94 2.33 -14.91
C HIS A 71 -13.87 1.56 -15.69
N ILE A 72 -13.25 0.56 -15.05
CA ILE A 72 -12.31 -0.35 -15.73
C ILE A 72 -13.14 -1.33 -16.57
N THR A 73 -13.15 -1.11 -17.88
CA THR A 73 -14.01 -1.85 -18.82
C THR A 73 -13.40 -3.16 -19.30
N THR A 74 -12.09 -3.34 -19.10
CA THR A 74 -11.36 -4.57 -19.48
C THR A 74 -11.56 -5.72 -18.51
N ALA A 75 -12.18 -5.48 -17.35
CA ALA A 75 -12.42 -6.49 -16.32
C ALA A 75 -13.43 -7.55 -16.79
N VAL A 76 -13.05 -8.83 -16.70
CA VAL A 76 -13.90 -9.98 -17.04
C VAL A 76 -14.50 -10.56 -15.78
N GLU A 77 -15.83 -10.46 -15.59
CA GLU A 77 -16.48 -10.88 -14.35
C GLU A 77 -16.19 -12.37 -14.01
N ALA A 78 -16.19 -13.25 -15.00
CA ALA A 78 -16.00 -14.69 -14.80
C ALA A 78 -14.62 -15.06 -14.22
N SER A 79 -13.57 -14.31 -14.55
CA SER A 79 -12.20 -14.58 -14.10
C SER A 79 -11.66 -13.55 -13.13
N ASP A 80 -12.00 -12.26 -13.31
CA ASP A 80 -11.37 -11.16 -12.56
C ASP A 80 -12.11 -10.81 -11.27
N LYS A 81 -13.35 -11.32 -11.09
CA LYS A 81 -14.07 -11.21 -9.81
C LYS A 81 -13.56 -12.24 -8.80
N SER A 82 -12.27 -12.18 -8.54
CA SER A 82 -11.55 -13.11 -7.67
C SER A 82 -10.41 -12.42 -6.92
N ALA A 83 -9.78 -13.12 -5.98
CA ALA A 83 -8.84 -12.51 -5.05
C ALA A 83 -7.58 -11.93 -5.71
N ALA A 84 -6.94 -12.66 -6.62
CA ALA A 84 -5.69 -12.20 -7.26
C ALA A 84 -5.91 -10.96 -8.14
N PRO A 85 -6.85 -10.93 -9.10
CA PRO A 85 -7.11 -9.74 -9.89
C PRO A 85 -7.42 -8.49 -9.06
N LEU A 86 -8.29 -8.65 -8.05
CA LEU A 86 -8.78 -7.51 -7.26
C LEU A 86 -7.78 -6.99 -6.23
N SER A 87 -6.83 -7.81 -5.78
CA SER A 87 -5.87 -7.39 -4.76
C SER A 87 -4.49 -7.02 -5.29
N ILE A 88 -4.04 -7.68 -6.35
CA ILE A 88 -2.69 -7.47 -6.89
C ILE A 88 -2.67 -7.17 -8.40
N GLY A 89 -3.83 -7.05 -9.04
CA GLY A 89 -3.93 -6.64 -10.43
C GLY A 89 -3.69 -7.74 -11.47
N SER A 90 -3.74 -9.02 -11.10
CA SER A 90 -3.57 -10.16 -12.03
C SER A 90 -4.81 -10.37 -12.90
N MET A 91 -5.23 -9.34 -13.64
CA MET A 91 -6.43 -9.35 -14.48
C MET A 91 -6.21 -10.07 -15.81
N THR A 92 -7.26 -10.67 -16.34
CA THR A 92 -7.24 -11.50 -17.58
C THR A 92 -6.66 -10.74 -18.77
N TYR A 93 -7.09 -9.50 -18.99
CA TYR A 93 -6.61 -8.64 -20.08
C TYR A 93 -5.85 -7.41 -19.58
N GLY A 94 -5.62 -7.31 -18.25
CA GLY A 94 -5.04 -6.09 -17.66
C GLY A 94 -6.00 -4.91 -17.77
N THR A 95 -5.42 -3.71 -17.93
CA THR A 95 -6.18 -2.46 -18.10
C THR A 95 -5.46 -1.55 -19.10
N THR A 96 -6.15 -0.54 -19.62
CA THR A 96 -5.52 0.45 -20.50
C THR A 96 -4.84 1.55 -19.70
N SER A 97 -3.80 2.17 -20.26
CA SER A 97 -3.15 3.33 -19.64
C SER A 97 -4.12 4.51 -19.48
N LEU A 98 -5.09 4.65 -20.37
CA LEU A 98 -6.13 5.69 -20.30
C LEU A 98 -7.05 5.47 -19.09
N GLU A 99 -7.57 4.26 -18.89
CA GLU A 99 -8.43 3.93 -17.75
C GLU A 99 -7.67 4.07 -16.41
N MET A 100 -6.42 3.61 -16.38
CA MET A 100 -5.59 3.74 -15.19
C MET A 100 -5.28 5.21 -14.86
N THR A 101 -4.99 6.04 -15.87
CA THR A 101 -4.81 7.47 -15.67
C THR A 101 -6.07 8.13 -15.10
N ALA A 102 -7.24 7.83 -15.67
CA ALA A 102 -8.50 8.39 -15.22
C ALA A 102 -8.85 7.95 -13.77
N ALA A 103 -8.60 6.69 -13.43
CA ALA A 103 -8.79 6.17 -12.08
C ALA A 103 -7.88 6.87 -11.06
N TYR A 104 -6.59 7.03 -11.38
CA TYR A 104 -5.63 7.69 -10.50
C TYR A 104 -5.84 9.19 -10.37
N ALA A 105 -6.43 9.86 -11.37
CA ALA A 105 -6.78 11.27 -11.28
C ALA A 105 -7.69 11.57 -10.09
N ALA A 106 -8.53 10.62 -9.67
CA ALA A 106 -9.40 10.76 -8.51
C ALA A 106 -8.64 10.99 -7.19
N PHE A 107 -7.42 10.51 -7.06
CA PHE A 107 -6.60 10.75 -5.86
C PHE A 107 -6.03 12.18 -5.81
N GLY A 108 -5.81 12.80 -6.97
CA GLY A 108 -5.26 14.15 -7.08
C GLY A 108 -6.30 15.27 -7.03
N ASN A 109 -7.59 14.97 -7.22
CA ASN A 109 -8.64 15.97 -7.45
C ASN A 109 -9.80 15.91 -6.42
N GLY A 110 -9.61 15.29 -5.26
CA GLY A 110 -10.64 15.22 -4.21
C GLY A 110 -11.65 14.09 -4.38
N GLY A 111 -11.36 13.08 -5.18
CA GLY A 111 -12.17 11.87 -5.28
C GLY A 111 -13.13 11.83 -6.46
N TYR A 112 -12.94 12.68 -7.46
CA TYR A 112 -13.79 12.74 -8.63
C TYR A 112 -13.22 11.94 -9.80
N TYR A 113 -14.01 11.06 -10.39
CA TYR A 113 -13.73 10.42 -11.67
C TYR A 113 -14.31 11.26 -12.79
N TYR A 114 -13.49 11.57 -13.79
CA TYR A 114 -13.89 12.22 -15.04
C TYR A 114 -13.69 11.25 -16.19
N LYS A 115 -14.75 11.01 -16.97
CA LYS A 115 -14.62 10.22 -18.19
C LYS A 115 -13.63 10.90 -19.14
N PRO A 116 -12.56 10.23 -19.57
CA PRO A 116 -11.59 10.81 -20.50
C PRO A 116 -12.22 11.18 -21.83
N TYR A 117 -11.76 12.28 -22.42
CA TYR A 117 -12.17 12.71 -23.76
C TYR A 117 -10.97 13.36 -24.47
N SER A 118 -10.97 13.28 -25.81
CA SER A 118 -9.92 13.84 -26.68
C SER A 118 -10.36 15.08 -27.46
N PHE A 119 -11.62 15.52 -27.32
CA PHE A 119 -12.18 16.72 -27.96
C PHE A 119 -13.16 17.40 -27.00
N TYR A 120 -13.21 18.72 -27.06
CA TYR A 120 -14.11 19.50 -26.21
C TYR A 120 -15.56 19.39 -26.67
N TYR A 121 -15.81 19.57 -27.98
CA TYR A 121 -17.12 19.44 -28.59
C TYR A 121 -17.02 19.13 -30.08
N ILE A 122 -18.11 18.64 -30.63
CA ILE A 122 -18.30 18.44 -32.08
C ILE A 122 -19.53 19.24 -32.51
N GLU A 123 -19.40 20.01 -33.59
CA GLU A 123 -20.50 20.72 -34.19
C GLU A 123 -20.71 20.33 -35.65
N ASP A 124 -21.92 20.48 -36.15
CA ASP A 124 -22.23 20.31 -37.58
C ASP A 124 -21.84 21.55 -38.40
N ALA A 125 -22.03 21.46 -39.72
CA ALA A 125 -21.69 22.55 -40.65
C ALA A 125 -22.49 23.85 -40.42
N ASN A 126 -23.57 23.78 -39.63
CA ASN A 126 -24.42 24.94 -39.28
C ASN A 126 -24.09 25.51 -37.90
N GLY A 127 -23.06 25.00 -37.24
CA GLY A 127 -22.66 25.44 -35.89
C GLY A 127 -23.48 24.83 -34.74
N LYS A 128 -24.31 23.82 -35.01
CA LYS A 128 -25.06 23.14 -33.97
C LYS A 128 -24.15 22.14 -33.27
N VAL A 129 -24.00 22.27 -31.94
CA VAL A 129 -23.23 21.34 -31.14
C VAL A 129 -23.97 19.97 -31.09
N LEU A 130 -23.28 18.93 -31.51
CA LEU A 130 -23.75 17.54 -31.52
C LEU A 130 -23.30 16.78 -30.30
N ILE A 131 -22.07 16.99 -29.84
CA ILE A 131 -21.48 16.39 -28.62
C ILE A 131 -20.75 17.51 -27.88
N ASP A 132 -20.94 17.61 -26.58
CA ASP A 132 -20.26 18.58 -25.73
C ASP A 132 -19.68 17.89 -24.48
N ASN A 133 -18.37 17.89 -24.36
CA ASN A 133 -17.64 17.35 -23.21
C ASN A 133 -17.22 18.45 -22.21
N ARG A 134 -17.45 19.72 -22.49
CA ARG A 134 -17.04 20.85 -21.65
C ARG A 134 -17.79 20.91 -20.32
N GLU A 135 -18.99 20.31 -20.27
CA GLU A 135 -19.81 20.24 -19.07
C GLU A 135 -19.67 18.92 -18.30
N ASN A 136 -18.57 18.19 -18.52
CA ASN A 136 -18.29 16.97 -17.76
C ASN A 136 -18.06 17.32 -16.28
N LYS A 137 -19.04 17.06 -15.43
CA LYS A 137 -19.01 17.40 -14.00
C LYS A 137 -18.24 16.40 -13.14
N GLY A 138 -17.87 15.26 -13.73
CA GLY A 138 -17.30 14.14 -13.00
C GLY A 138 -18.30 13.43 -12.06
N GLU A 139 -17.93 12.28 -11.57
CA GLU A 139 -18.62 11.52 -10.53
C GLU A 139 -17.74 11.46 -9.28
N GLN A 140 -18.24 11.86 -8.13
CA GLN A 140 -17.49 11.66 -6.89
C GLN A 140 -17.54 10.17 -6.52
N ILE A 141 -16.42 9.49 -6.68
CA ILE A 141 -16.26 8.06 -6.40
C ILE A 141 -15.60 7.76 -5.06
N LEU A 142 -14.88 8.72 -4.50
CA LEU A 142 -14.27 8.67 -3.16
C LEU A 142 -14.67 9.92 -2.38
N SER A 143 -14.76 9.80 -1.05
CA SER A 143 -14.83 11.01 -0.23
C SER A 143 -13.53 11.79 -0.35
N THR A 144 -13.61 13.12 -0.20
CA THR A 144 -12.44 14.01 -0.26
C THR A 144 -11.34 13.55 0.70
N GLY A 145 -11.68 13.24 1.95
CA GLY A 145 -10.71 12.75 2.93
C GLY A 145 -10.07 11.41 2.54
N THR A 146 -10.82 10.49 1.89
CA THR A 146 -10.24 9.25 1.38
C THR A 146 -9.24 9.53 0.25
N ALA A 147 -9.59 10.40 -0.69
CA ALA A 147 -8.72 10.77 -1.80
C ALA A 147 -7.42 11.42 -1.30
N GLU A 148 -7.51 12.37 -0.36
CA GLU A 148 -6.34 13.04 0.23
C GLU A 148 -5.43 12.07 0.99
N VAL A 149 -5.99 11.23 1.87
CA VAL A 149 -5.19 10.21 2.57
C VAL A 149 -4.52 9.26 1.58
N MET A 150 -5.22 8.80 0.55
CA MET A 150 -4.64 7.95 -0.50
C MET A 150 -3.54 8.66 -1.29
N ARG A 151 -3.73 9.94 -1.64
CA ARG A 151 -2.70 10.75 -2.28
C ARG A 151 -1.43 10.78 -1.43
N HIS A 152 -1.54 11.10 -0.14
CA HIS A 152 -0.39 11.12 0.77
C HIS A 152 0.25 9.74 0.95
N LEU A 153 -0.54 8.67 1.01
CA LEU A 153 -0.02 7.29 1.02
C LEU A 153 0.78 7.00 -0.25
N LEU A 154 0.25 7.35 -1.43
CA LEU A 154 0.91 7.16 -2.72
C LEU A 154 2.17 8.04 -2.87
N MET A 155 2.22 9.21 -2.24
CA MET A 155 3.44 10.03 -2.17
C MET A 155 4.57 9.32 -1.42
N THR A 156 4.26 8.46 -0.46
CA THR A 156 5.31 7.68 0.23
C THR A 156 6.02 6.66 -0.66
N VAL A 157 5.41 6.27 -1.78
CA VAL A 157 6.05 5.41 -2.79
C VAL A 157 7.25 6.11 -3.44
N THR A 158 7.19 7.43 -3.59
CA THR A 158 8.24 8.25 -4.22
C THR A 158 9.14 8.96 -3.23
N THR A 159 8.74 9.08 -1.95
CA THR A 159 9.49 9.84 -0.94
C THR A 159 10.19 8.97 0.11
N SER A 160 9.68 7.77 0.39
CA SER A 160 10.31 6.87 1.36
C SER A 160 11.57 6.23 0.77
N SER A 161 12.60 6.05 1.59
CA SER A 161 13.85 5.37 1.19
C SER A 161 13.65 3.92 0.74
N TYR A 162 12.57 3.29 1.20
CA TYR A 162 12.13 1.95 0.82
C TYR A 162 10.99 1.95 -0.22
N GLY A 163 10.60 3.12 -0.70
CA GLY A 163 9.54 3.26 -1.70
C GLY A 163 9.96 2.76 -3.08
N THR A 164 9.09 1.96 -3.72
CA THR A 164 9.40 1.33 -5.01
C THR A 164 9.53 2.33 -6.16
N GLY A 165 9.06 3.56 -5.98
CA GLY A 165 9.09 4.65 -6.97
C GLY A 165 10.04 5.79 -6.64
N SER A 166 10.90 5.66 -5.61
CA SER A 166 11.75 6.76 -5.12
C SER A 166 12.68 7.37 -6.17
N SER A 167 13.14 6.58 -7.14
CA SER A 167 13.98 7.05 -8.25
C SER A 167 13.21 7.77 -9.36
N TYR A 168 11.89 7.77 -9.32
CA TYR A 168 11.02 8.25 -10.41
C TYR A 168 10.15 9.45 -10.02
N LYS A 169 10.43 10.10 -8.89
CA LYS A 169 9.79 11.35 -8.48
C LYS A 169 10.07 12.43 -9.52
N THR A 170 9.05 13.20 -9.90
CA THR A 170 9.19 14.40 -10.75
C THR A 170 10.04 15.43 -10.02
N SER A 171 11.01 16.01 -10.74
CA SER A 171 11.94 16.98 -10.16
C SER A 171 11.20 18.27 -9.75
N GLY A 172 11.41 18.71 -8.51
CA GLY A 172 10.80 19.94 -8.00
C GLY A 172 9.34 19.85 -7.58
N PHE A 173 8.64 18.71 -7.82
CA PHE A 173 7.21 18.60 -7.55
C PHE A 173 6.89 17.40 -6.64
N ASP A 174 5.88 17.56 -5.81
CA ASP A 174 5.27 16.45 -5.12
C ASP A 174 4.63 15.48 -6.12
N THR A 175 4.94 14.20 -5.94
CA THR A 175 4.52 13.15 -6.88
C THR A 175 3.89 12.00 -6.11
N PHE A 176 2.61 11.76 -6.33
CA PHE A 176 1.97 10.53 -5.88
C PHE A 176 2.09 9.47 -6.98
N ALA A 177 2.44 8.25 -6.65
CA ALA A 177 2.60 7.22 -7.67
C ALA A 177 2.48 5.80 -7.13
N LYS A 178 2.35 4.84 -8.05
CA LYS A 178 2.47 3.41 -7.78
C LYS A 178 3.16 2.70 -8.94
N THR A 179 4.07 1.81 -8.60
CA THR A 179 4.71 0.89 -9.54
C THR A 179 3.89 -0.40 -9.70
N GLY A 180 3.93 -1.01 -10.87
CA GLY A 180 3.40 -2.34 -11.14
C GLY A 180 4.43 -3.20 -11.86
N THR A 181 4.41 -4.49 -11.57
CA THR A 181 5.22 -5.51 -12.25
C THR A 181 4.49 -6.83 -12.16
N THR A 182 4.30 -7.51 -13.30
CA THR A 182 3.74 -8.87 -13.32
C THR A 182 4.76 -9.91 -12.83
N ASP A 183 4.27 -11.05 -12.32
CA ASP A 183 5.11 -12.09 -11.72
C ASP A 183 6.19 -12.61 -12.69
N ASP A 184 5.83 -12.77 -13.97
CA ASP A 184 6.75 -13.19 -15.01
C ASP A 184 7.58 -12.04 -15.61
N ASN A 185 7.51 -10.86 -15.01
CA ASN A 185 8.24 -9.66 -15.47
C ASN A 185 7.91 -9.26 -16.92
N ASN A 186 6.69 -9.52 -17.38
CA ASN A 186 6.24 -9.21 -18.74
C ASN A 186 5.69 -7.79 -18.87
N ASP A 187 5.27 -7.19 -17.75
CA ASP A 187 4.72 -5.85 -17.71
C ASP A 187 5.38 -5.01 -16.63
N LYS A 188 5.66 -3.77 -16.95
CA LYS A 188 6.08 -2.72 -16.02
C LYS A 188 5.14 -1.56 -16.11
N TRP A 189 4.64 -1.13 -14.97
CA TRP A 189 3.75 0.01 -14.83
C TRP A 189 4.35 1.08 -13.93
N PHE A 190 4.07 2.32 -14.27
CA PHE A 190 4.19 3.46 -13.37
C PHE A 190 3.00 4.37 -13.61
N VAL A 191 2.23 4.60 -12.57
CA VAL A 191 1.04 5.47 -12.62
C VAL A 191 1.15 6.48 -11.51
N GLY A 192 0.93 7.74 -11.83
CA GLY A 192 1.01 8.79 -10.83
C GLY A 192 0.85 10.17 -11.41
N GLY A 193 0.97 11.18 -10.56
CA GLY A 193 0.80 12.56 -10.96
C GLY A 193 1.39 13.55 -9.97
N THR A 194 1.38 14.79 -10.42
CA THR A 194 1.73 16.02 -9.71
C THR A 194 0.47 16.87 -9.51
N PRO A 195 0.57 18.07 -8.90
CA PRO A 195 -0.55 19.01 -8.86
C PRO A 195 -1.06 19.50 -10.25
N TYR A 196 -0.34 19.18 -11.33
CA TYR A 196 -0.67 19.61 -12.67
C TYR A 196 -1.24 18.50 -13.54
N TYR A 197 -0.62 17.32 -13.53
CA TYR A 197 -0.90 16.25 -14.50
C TYR A 197 -0.89 14.89 -13.83
N VAL A 198 -1.63 13.96 -14.42
CA VAL A 198 -1.62 12.53 -14.08
C VAL A 198 -1.36 11.74 -15.35
N ALA A 199 -0.51 10.72 -15.27
CA ALA A 199 -0.27 9.81 -16.37
C ALA A 199 -0.05 8.37 -15.89
N ALA A 200 -0.36 7.44 -16.77
CA ALA A 200 -0.01 6.03 -16.63
C ALA A 200 0.90 5.63 -17.79
N VAL A 201 2.02 5.02 -17.46
CA VAL A 201 2.95 4.45 -18.44
C VAL A 201 2.98 2.95 -18.24
N TRP A 202 2.71 2.24 -19.33
CA TRP A 202 2.93 0.81 -19.46
C TRP A 202 4.13 0.56 -20.35
N TYR A 203 4.96 -0.38 -19.96
CA TYR A 203 6.09 -0.87 -20.73
C TYR A 203 6.02 -2.39 -20.80
N GLY A 204 5.89 -2.94 -22.00
CA GLY A 204 5.70 -4.35 -22.24
C GLY A 204 5.69 -4.67 -23.74
N TYR A 205 5.34 -5.89 -24.07
CA TYR A 205 5.17 -6.37 -25.45
C TYR A 205 3.70 -6.74 -25.68
N ASP A 206 3.19 -6.54 -26.91
CA ASP A 206 1.83 -6.92 -27.29
C ASP A 206 1.59 -8.44 -27.13
N ILE A 207 2.61 -9.22 -27.39
CA ILE A 207 2.66 -10.65 -27.01
C ILE A 207 3.56 -10.72 -25.79
N PRO A 208 3.06 -11.17 -24.62
CA PRO A 208 3.81 -11.14 -23.37
C PRO A 208 5.18 -11.83 -23.49
N GLU A 209 6.23 -11.09 -23.23
CA GLU A 209 7.63 -11.55 -23.22
C GLU A 209 8.34 -11.01 -21.99
N TYR A 210 9.33 -11.74 -21.51
CA TYR A 210 10.13 -11.34 -20.35
C TYR A 210 10.92 -10.06 -20.64
N ILE A 211 10.74 -9.04 -19.78
CA ILE A 211 11.45 -7.76 -19.83
C ILE A 211 12.77 -7.89 -19.07
N SER A 212 13.87 -7.94 -19.83
CA SER A 212 15.23 -8.00 -19.27
C SER A 212 15.81 -6.61 -19.10
N THR A 213 15.29 -5.81 -18.14
CA THR A 213 15.81 -4.48 -17.83
C THR A 213 16.00 -4.29 -16.34
N TRP A 214 16.98 -3.46 -15.96
CA TRP A 214 17.12 -3.01 -14.58
C TRP A 214 16.10 -1.93 -14.24
N GLY A 215 15.53 -2.01 -13.04
CA GLY A 215 14.58 -1.00 -12.55
C GLY A 215 13.22 -1.07 -13.22
N ASN A 216 12.55 0.07 -13.29
CA ASN A 216 11.24 0.20 -13.91
C ASN A 216 11.30 1.20 -15.09
N PRO A 217 11.38 0.73 -16.34
CA PRO A 217 11.44 1.61 -17.51
C PRO A 217 10.20 2.48 -17.67
N ALA A 218 9.01 2.01 -17.25
CA ALA A 218 7.80 2.84 -17.25
C ALA A 218 7.97 4.05 -16.31
N GLY A 219 8.57 3.85 -15.13
CA GLY A 219 8.90 4.94 -14.22
C GLY A 219 9.92 5.92 -14.79
N ALA A 220 10.94 5.41 -15.48
CA ALA A 220 11.94 6.27 -16.14
C ALA A 220 11.33 7.13 -17.25
N VAL A 221 10.45 6.55 -18.09
CA VAL A 221 9.72 7.30 -19.13
C VAL A 221 8.80 8.34 -18.49
N HIS A 222 8.00 7.94 -17.47
CA HIS A 222 7.13 8.88 -16.75
C HIS A 222 7.92 10.08 -16.23
N LYS A 223 9.02 9.83 -15.49
CA LYS A 223 9.86 10.90 -14.96
C LYS A 223 10.41 11.81 -16.06
N THR A 224 10.96 11.24 -17.14
CA THR A 224 11.53 12.02 -18.24
C THR A 224 10.50 12.94 -18.90
N VAL A 225 9.29 12.43 -19.16
CA VAL A 225 8.18 13.21 -19.72
C VAL A 225 7.73 14.29 -18.75
N PHE A 226 7.53 13.90 -17.47
CA PHE A 226 7.06 14.84 -16.45
C PHE A 226 8.07 15.95 -16.17
N ASP A 227 9.35 15.63 -16.05
CA ASP A 227 10.39 16.65 -15.88
C ASP A 227 10.35 17.67 -17.05
N ALA A 228 10.21 17.19 -18.29
CA ALA A 228 10.16 18.05 -19.45
C ALA A 228 8.92 18.94 -19.50
N ILE A 229 7.71 18.41 -19.24
CA ILE A 229 6.46 19.19 -19.29
C ILE A 229 6.26 20.09 -18.05
N HIS A 230 7.11 19.96 -17.03
CA HIS A 230 7.08 20.79 -15.81
C HIS A 230 8.18 21.85 -15.79
N GLU A 231 9.11 21.87 -16.77
CA GLU A 231 10.30 22.73 -16.75
C GLU A 231 9.96 24.20 -16.52
N ASP A 232 8.91 24.70 -17.18
CA ASP A 232 8.49 26.10 -17.10
C ASP A 232 7.26 26.32 -16.18
N LEU A 233 6.80 25.29 -15.48
CA LEU A 233 5.65 25.43 -14.59
C LEU A 233 6.07 25.99 -13.23
N PRO A 234 5.28 26.94 -12.67
CA PRO A 234 5.55 27.42 -11.32
C PRO A 234 5.42 26.30 -10.29
N ASP A 235 6.15 26.44 -9.19
CA ASP A 235 5.98 25.57 -8.03
C ASP A 235 4.54 25.60 -7.54
N LYS A 236 4.00 24.42 -7.25
CA LYS A 236 2.61 24.23 -6.84
C LYS A 236 2.47 23.03 -5.95
N ASP A 237 1.83 23.21 -4.81
CA ASP A 237 1.39 22.13 -3.94
C ASP A 237 0.04 21.57 -4.38
N PHE A 238 -0.27 20.36 -3.93
CA PHE A 238 -1.64 19.87 -4.03
C PHE A 238 -2.58 20.72 -3.19
N GLU A 239 -3.77 20.98 -3.72
CA GLU A 239 -4.80 21.70 -3.00
C GLU A 239 -5.17 20.94 -1.70
N ASP A 240 -5.22 21.67 -0.59
CA ASP A 240 -5.78 21.20 0.66
C ASP A 240 -7.31 21.33 0.60
N LEU A 241 -7.98 20.21 0.47
CA LEU A 241 -9.44 20.13 0.37
C LEU A 241 -10.12 19.94 1.72
N ASP A 242 -9.38 20.09 2.80
CA ASP A 242 -9.86 20.03 4.18
C ASP A 242 -10.49 18.68 4.59
N GLY A 243 -10.20 17.60 3.85
CA GLY A 243 -10.74 16.26 4.10
C GLY A 243 -9.88 15.39 5.01
N ALA A 244 -8.58 15.69 5.12
CA ALA A 244 -7.60 14.96 5.90
C ALA A 244 -6.89 15.85 6.92
N VAL A 245 -6.24 15.24 7.90
CA VAL A 245 -5.45 15.91 8.93
C VAL A 245 -4.17 15.13 9.21
N GLN A 246 -3.05 15.83 9.34
CA GLN A 246 -1.81 15.22 9.77
C GLN A 246 -1.79 15.14 11.31
N LYS A 247 -1.47 13.96 11.84
CA LYS A 247 -1.35 13.71 13.28
C LYS A 247 -0.13 12.85 13.56
N GLU A 248 0.43 13.08 14.75
CA GLU A 248 1.48 12.23 15.28
C GLU A 248 0.89 10.94 15.85
N TYR A 249 1.52 9.80 15.54
CA TYR A 249 1.09 8.48 16.03
C TYR A 249 2.23 7.73 16.69
N CYS A 250 1.88 6.87 17.64
CA CYS A 250 2.79 5.95 18.31
C CYS A 250 3.16 4.81 17.36
N THR A 251 4.45 4.64 17.08
CA THR A 251 4.92 3.60 16.16
C THR A 251 4.82 2.18 16.72
N ASP A 252 4.58 2.02 18.02
CA ASP A 252 4.41 0.68 18.62
C ASP A 252 2.96 0.19 18.50
N THR A 253 2.00 1.12 18.56
CA THR A 253 0.57 0.76 18.62
C THR A 253 -0.24 1.16 17.38
N GLY A 254 0.26 2.08 16.57
CA GLY A 254 -0.49 2.70 15.46
C GLY A 254 -1.59 3.67 15.89
N LYS A 255 -1.78 3.90 17.19
CA LYS A 255 -2.72 4.89 17.76
C LYS A 255 -2.09 6.26 17.78
N LEU A 256 -2.89 7.34 17.97
CA LEU A 256 -2.33 8.69 18.12
C LEU A 256 -1.35 8.74 19.30
N ALA A 257 -0.29 9.51 19.12
CA ALA A 257 0.75 9.64 20.14
C ALA A 257 0.20 10.32 21.39
N SER A 258 0.64 9.86 22.57
CA SER A 258 0.46 10.50 23.86
C SER A 258 1.83 10.84 24.45
N SER A 259 1.85 11.60 25.53
CA SER A 259 3.09 12.00 26.22
C SER A 259 3.94 10.84 26.74
N SER A 260 3.37 9.63 26.80
CA SER A 260 4.07 8.40 27.23
C SER A 260 4.66 7.59 26.06
N CYS A 261 4.51 8.07 24.82
CA CYS A 261 5.07 7.37 23.65
C CYS A 261 6.54 7.78 23.44
N TYR A 262 7.41 6.78 23.35
CA TYR A 262 8.86 6.99 23.13
C TYR A 262 9.24 7.07 21.65
N SER A 263 8.45 6.46 20.78
CA SER A 263 8.68 6.45 19.35
C SER A 263 7.43 6.85 18.62
N THR A 264 7.54 7.91 17.82
CA THR A 264 6.42 8.52 17.12
C THR A 264 6.76 8.81 15.67
N ALA A 265 5.73 8.92 14.83
CA ALA A 265 5.82 9.36 13.45
C ALA A 265 4.56 10.13 13.06
N TYR A 266 4.59 10.82 11.92
CA TYR A 266 3.43 11.54 11.42
C TYR A 266 2.67 10.70 10.39
N GLY A 267 1.34 10.76 10.42
CA GLY A 267 0.45 10.13 9.46
C GLY A 267 -0.71 11.04 9.06
N TRP A 268 -1.33 10.73 7.94
CA TRP A 268 -2.51 11.44 7.45
C TRP A 268 -3.77 10.64 7.69
N TYR A 269 -4.79 11.28 8.21
CA TYR A 269 -6.05 10.64 8.62
C TYR A 269 -7.23 11.41 8.08
N LYS A 270 -8.28 10.69 7.67
CA LYS A 270 -9.57 11.34 7.45
C LYS A 270 -10.01 12.03 8.74
N LYS A 271 -10.58 13.24 8.65
CA LYS A 271 -11.03 13.99 9.83
C LYS A 271 -12.09 13.26 10.66
N ASP A 272 -12.89 12.44 9.99
CA ASP A 272 -13.95 11.61 10.59
C ASP A 272 -13.50 10.19 10.97
N ASN A 273 -12.23 9.83 10.71
CA ASN A 273 -11.65 8.52 11.04
C ASN A 273 -10.22 8.63 11.56
N VAL A 274 -10.07 9.31 12.67
CA VAL A 274 -8.80 9.46 13.39
C VAL A 274 -8.71 8.36 14.45
N PRO A 275 -7.57 7.65 14.60
CA PRO A 275 -7.39 6.66 15.65
C PRO A 275 -7.53 7.25 17.06
N GLU A 276 -7.86 6.41 18.02
CA GLU A 276 -7.79 6.76 19.44
C GLU A 276 -6.35 7.05 19.88
N TYR A 277 -6.19 7.80 20.98
CA TYR A 277 -4.88 8.02 21.60
C TYR A 277 -4.31 6.72 22.19
N CYS A 278 -2.99 6.59 22.11
CA CYS A 278 -2.26 5.55 22.80
C CYS A 278 -2.43 5.74 24.33
N THR A 279 -2.88 4.68 25.00
CA THR A 279 -3.13 4.73 26.46
C THR A 279 -1.86 4.62 27.29
N GLY A 280 -0.70 4.59 26.65
CA GLY A 280 0.62 4.54 27.27
C GLY A 280 1.27 3.15 27.21
N HIS A 281 2.57 3.17 27.36
CA HIS A 281 3.39 1.97 27.50
C HIS A 281 3.68 1.81 28.98
N TYR A 282 3.04 0.83 29.62
CA TYR A 282 3.40 0.46 30.99
C TYR A 282 4.71 -0.33 30.95
N TYR A 283 5.82 0.31 31.28
CA TYR A 283 6.94 -0.43 31.79
C TYR A 283 6.54 -0.92 33.19
N SER A 284 6.43 -2.20 33.37
CA SER A 284 6.63 -2.77 34.70
C SER A 284 8.11 -2.55 35.02
N SER A 285 8.41 -1.47 35.72
CA SER A 285 9.65 -1.39 36.44
C SER A 285 9.57 -2.50 37.47
N SER A 286 10.24 -3.62 37.22
CA SER A 286 10.68 -4.48 38.30
C SER A 286 11.72 -3.66 39.07
N SER A 287 11.25 -2.88 40.01
CA SER A 287 12.08 -2.42 41.11
C SER A 287 12.31 -3.67 41.97
N ASP A 288 13.42 -4.32 41.70
CA ASP A 288 14.07 -5.14 42.69
C ASP A 288 14.62 -4.19 43.76
N ASP A 289 13.80 -3.85 44.71
CA ASP A 289 14.21 -3.38 46.03
C ASP A 289 13.91 -4.52 46.99
N ASP A 290 14.83 -5.46 47.05
CA ASP A 290 15.02 -6.33 48.13
C ASP A 290 16.04 -5.72 49.07
N ASP A 291 15.56 -5.26 50.20
CA ASP A 291 16.32 -5.19 51.46
C ASP A 291 15.33 -5.32 52.60
N GLU A 292 15.15 -6.55 53.09
CA GLU A 292 14.93 -6.80 54.50
C GLU A 292 15.51 -8.15 54.86
N GLU A 293 16.65 -8.07 55.56
CA GLU A 293 17.23 -9.14 56.33
C GLU A 293 16.27 -9.62 57.44
N GLU A 294 15.97 -10.91 57.50
CA GLU A 294 15.68 -11.57 58.80
C GLU A 294 16.43 -12.92 58.83
N GLU A 295 17.43 -12.93 59.72
CA GLU A 295 18.08 -14.14 60.24
C GLU A 295 17.07 -15.03 60.97
N GLU A 296 17.22 -16.30 60.86
CA GLU A 296 17.43 -17.38 61.83
C GLU A 296 16.86 -18.74 61.46
N LYS A 297 17.78 -19.68 61.50
CA LYS A 297 17.78 -21.08 61.97
C LYS A 297 17.95 -22.19 60.96
N LYS A 298 19.20 -22.66 60.97
CA LYS A 298 19.53 -24.07 60.69
C LYS A 298 19.02 -25.00 61.81
N PRO A 299 18.68 -26.29 61.47
CA PRO A 299 19.70 -27.32 61.71
C PRO A 299 19.75 -28.50 60.71
N THR A 300 21.00 -28.92 60.46
CA THR A 300 21.62 -30.24 60.42
C THR A 300 21.06 -31.40 59.58
N GLN A 301 21.92 -31.75 58.63
CA GLN A 301 22.48 -33.08 58.27
C GLN A 301 21.59 -34.28 57.91
N SER A 302 21.82 -34.82 56.72
CA SER A 302 22.42 -36.13 56.52
C SER A 302 22.63 -36.44 55.02
N SER A 303 23.86 -36.80 54.66
CA SER A 303 24.26 -37.48 53.39
C SER A 303 24.63 -38.94 53.77
N PRO A 304 25.10 -39.75 52.82
CA PRO A 304 24.63 -40.23 51.52
C PRO A 304 24.38 -41.78 51.55
N PRO A 305 24.36 -42.57 50.50
CA PRO A 305 25.54 -43.00 49.79
C PRO A 305 25.39 -43.22 48.25
N SER A 306 26.56 -43.23 47.64
CA SER A 306 26.97 -43.59 46.30
C SER A 306 26.75 -45.04 45.90
N THR A 307 26.63 -45.31 44.61
CA THR A 307 27.27 -46.41 43.82
C THR A 307 26.96 -46.14 42.35
N SER A 308 27.89 -45.89 41.51
CA SER A 308 28.92 -46.64 40.79
C SER A 308 28.41 -47.45 39.60
N ALA A 309 29.01 -47.11 38.46
CA ALA A 309 29.56 -47.96 37.40
C ALA A 309 28.53 -48.58 36.40
N ALA A 310 28.72 -48.63 35.17
CA ALA A 310 29.72 -48.74 34.16
C ALA A 310 29.02 -49.05 32.84
N ALA A 311 29.38 -48.41 31.77
CA ALA A 311 30.27 -48.81 30.72
C ALA A 311 29.69 -49.69 29.58
N ALA A 312 30.10 -49.30 28.42
CA ALA A 312 30.31 -50.05 27.15
C ALA A 312 29.01 -50.42 26.35
N GLY A 313 28.94 -50.22 25.09
CA GLY A 313 29.85 -50.14 23.95
C GLY A 313 29.06 -50.41 22.70
N ASN A 314 29.39 -49.70 21.71
CA ASN A 314 29.95 -50.10 20.41
C ASN A 314 29.04 -50.63 19.26
N ASN A 315 29.28 -50.02 18.12
CA ASN A 315 29.22 -50.52 16.72
C ASN A 315 27.83 -50.83 16.12
N GLY A 316 27.52 -50.36 14.97
CA GLY A 316 28.24 -50.25 13.71
C GLY A 316 27.33 -50.65 12.59
N GLY A 317 27.54 -50.09 11.40
CA GLY A 317 27.28 -50.72 10.11
C GLY A 317 26.00 -50.23 9.40
N GLU A 318 26.15 -49.41 8.42
CA GLU A 318 26.09 -49.70 6.98
C GLU A 318 24.82 -50.43 6.48
N GLU A 319 23.98 -49.69 5.75
CA GLU A 319 23.78 -49.79 4.32
C GLU A 319 22.99 -48.54 3.83
#